data_f8e25456f20fc74001303017e9e5a984
#
_entry.id   f8e25456f20fc74001303017e9e5a984
#
_cell.length_a   1.000
_cell.length_b   1.000
_cell.length_c   1.000
_cell.angle_alpha   90.00
_cell.angle_beta   90.00
_cell.angle_gamma   90.00
#
_symmetry.space_group_name_H-M   'P 1'
#
loop_
_entity.id
_entity.type
_entity.pdbx_description
1 polymer ?
#
loop_
_entity_poly.entity_id
_entity_poly.type
_entity_poly.pdbx_seq_one_letter_code
_entity_poly.pdbx_strand_id
1 'polypeptide(L)'
;MELSKLLKNIKPTAIVGDAEVEITGINIDSRKIGPGQLFVAMKGTQVDGHRFISKAIELGAKAVLCEDMPENTVEGVTYVQVASTEDAVGPVATLFHGDPSSKLKLVGVTGTNGKTTVATLLYNMFRKMGHKVGLLSTVCNYIEDEAIPADHTTPDPIELNELLDRMVKAGCEYVFMECSSHAIAQKRIGGLKFTGGLFTNLTRDHLDYHKTFENYRNAKKAFFDGLPKDAFAITNADDKNGMVMVQNCKATIKTYSTRTMADFRARIIECHFEGMYLEVDGHEVGVQFIGKFNVSNLLAVYGAAIMLGKKPEDVLVVMSTLKSVSGRLEPIRSAEGVTAIIDYAHTPDALENVLSAIHEVLNGKGRVITVCGLSLIHISEPTR
;
A
#
# COMPACT_ATOMS: atom_id res chain seq x y z
N MET A 1 12.21 -25.26 -5.16
CA MET A 1 10.93 -25.73 -4.53
C MET A 1 10.12 -26.46 -5.59
N GLU A 2 9.53 -27.62 -5.26
CA GLU A 2 8.71 -28.39 -6.21
C GLU A 2 7.49 -27.58 -6.69
N LEU A 3 7.20 -27.63 -7.98
CA LEU A 3 6.09 -26.89 -8.60
C LEU A 3 4.74 -27.25 -7.96
N SER A 4 4.49 -28.52 -7.69
CA SER A 4 3.28 -29.01 -7.01
C SER A 4 2.99 -28.29 -5.69
N LYS A 5 4.02 -27.91 -4.93
CA LYS A 5 3.90 -27.14 -3.69
C LYS A 5 3.49 -25.68 -3.93
N LEU A 6 3.92 -25.11 -5.05
CA LEU A 6 3.56 -23.74 -5.44
C LEU A 6 2.11 -23.62 -5.89
N LEU A 7 1.54 -24.73 -6.39
CA LEU A 7 0.17 -24.76 -6.92
C LEU A 7 -0.91 -24.97 -5.86
N LYS A 8 -0.56 -25.20 -4.59
CA LYS A 8 -1.51 -25.55 -3.51
C LYS A 8 -2.66 -24.55 -3.32
N ASN A 9 -2.39 -23.27 -3.51
CA ASN A 9 -3.36 -22.20 -3.25
C ASN A 9 -4.03 -21.65 -4.53
N ILE A 10 -3.80 -22.33 -5.66
CA ILE A 10 -4.46 -22.02 -6.92
C ILE A 10 -5.20 -23.25 -7.45
N LYS A 11 -6.03 -23.08 -8.46
CA LYS A 11 -6.80 -24.17 -9.09
C LYS A 11 -6.38 -24.30 -10.55
N PRO A 12 -5.39 -25.13 -10.88
CA PRO A 12 -5.06 -25.41 -12.27
C PRO A 12 -6.25 -26.04 -12.99
N THR A 13 -6.50 -25.63 -14.23
CA THR A 13 -7.48 -26.24 -15.12
C THR A 13 -6.87 -27.41 -15.89
N ALA A 14 -5.55 -27.33 -16.17
CA ALA A 14 -4.77 -28.42 -16.76
C ALA A 14 -3.30 -28.31 -16.34
N ILE A 15 -2.62 -29.47 -16.29
CA ILE A 15 -1.16 -29.56 -16.12
C ILE A 15 -0.64 -30.52 -17.19
N VAL A 16 0.35 -30.08 -17.96
CA VAL A 16 1.04 -30.89 -18.97
C VAL A 16 2.53 -30.91 -18.63
N GLY A 17 3.09 -32.07 -18.37
CA GLY A 17 4.47 -32.25 -17.93
C GLY A 17 4.56 -32.74 -16.49
N ASP A 18 5.75 -32.61 -15.88
CA ASP A 18 6.07 -33.07 -14.53
C ASP A 18 5.78 -31.98 -13.48
N ALA A 19 4.78 -32.22 -12.63
CA ALA A 19 4.43 -31.30 -11.53
C ALA A 19 5.43 -31.30 -10.36
N GLU A 20 6.32 -32.30 -10.30
CA GLU A 20 7.34 -32.40 -9.24
C GLU A 20 8.66 -31.70 -9.64
N VAL A 21 8.70 -31.05 -10.80
CA VAL A 21 9.87 -30.29 -11.24
C VAL A 21 10.26 -29.22 -10.23
N GLU A 22 11.55 -29.09 -9.96
CA GLU A 22 12.08 -28.10 -9.03
C GLU A 22 12.15 -26.72 -9.69
N ILE A 23 11.56 -25.72 -9.03
CA ILE A 23 11.52 -24.32 -9.44
C ILE A 23 12.52 -23.52 -8.60
N THR A 24 13.44 -22.82 -9.29
CA THR A 24 14.51 -22.02 -8.67
C THR A 24 14.18 -20.54 -8.54
N GLY A 25 13.16 -20.06 -9.23
CA GLY A 25 12.70 -18.67 -9.23
C GLY A 25 11.39 -18.50 -9.99
N ILE A 26 10.78 -17.33 -9.87
CA ILE A 26 9.54 -16.98 -10.56
C ILE A 26 9.74 -15.63 -11.25
N ASN A 27 9.23 -15.46 -12.46
CA ASN A 27 9.26 -14.17 -13.12
C ASN A 27 8.05 -13.97 -14.07
N ILE A 28 7.59 -12.72 -14.15
CA ILE A 28 6.58 -12.27 -15.14
C ILE A 28 7.22 -11.62 -16.38
N ASP A 29 8.48 -11.23 -16.29
CA ASP A 29 9.26 -10.67 -17.40
C ASP A 29 10.11 -11.76 -18.04
N SER A 30 9.78 -12.14 -19.27
CA SER A 30 10.52 -13.19 -20.00
C SER A 30 12.01 -12.89 -20.17
N ARG A 31 12.42 -11.62 -20.18
CA ARG A 31 13.81 -11.18 -20.32
C ARG A 31 14.65 -11.45 -19.07
N LYS A 32 13.99 -11.60 -17.92
CA LYS A 32 14.61 -11.86 -16.60
C LYS A 32 14.57 -13.34 -16.21
N ILE A 33 14.05 -14.20 -17.09
CA ILE A 33 14.01 -15.65 -16.86
C ILE A 33 15.41 -16.23 -16.92
N GLY A 34 15.70 -17.11 -15.97
CA GLY A 34 16.91 -17.93 -15.93
C GLY A 34 16.59 -19.43 -15.82
N PRO A 35 17.63 -20.28 -15.82
CA PRO A 35 17.48 -21.74 -15.77
C PRO A 35 16.69 -22.22 -14.55
N GLY A 36 15.73 -23.10 -14.79
CA GLY A 36 14.93 -23.71 -13.71
C GLY A 36 13.78 -22.87 -13.18
N GLN A 37 13.52 -21.68 -13.76
CA GLN A 37 12.48 -20.78 -13.27
C GLN A 37 11.10 -21.10 -13.83
N LEU A 38 10.08 -20.61 -13.11
CA LEU A 38 8.68 -20.54 -13.54
C LEU A 38 8.45 -19.19 -14.24
N PHE A 39 8.05 -19.22 -15.50
CA PHE A 39 7.55 -18.05 -16.21
C PHE A 39 6.04 -17.94 -16.03
N VAL A 40 5.53 -16.77 -15.60
CA VAL A 40 4.10 -16.49 -15.51
C VAL A 40 3.70 -15.60 -16.69
N ALA A 41 2.97 -16.16 -17.64
CA ALA A 41 2.51 -15.47 -18.85
C ALA A 41 1.28 -14.61 -18.54
N MET A 42 1.52 -13.39 -18.04
CA MET A 42 0.46 -12.45 -17.69
C MET A 42 -0.23 -11.86 -18.92
N LYS A 43 -1.55 -11.77 -18.90
CA LYS A 43 -2.30 -10.94 -19.86
C LYS A 43 -2.24 -9.48 -19.42
N GLY A 44 -1.20 -8.77 -19.84
CA GLY A 44 -1.06 -7.34 -19.54
C GLY A 44 -2.04 -6.46 -20.31
N THR A 45 -2.24 -5.23 -19.86
CA THR A 45 -3.14 -4.26 -20.49
C THR A 45 -2.69 -3.81 -21.89
N GLN A 46 -1.40 -3.87 -22.18
CA GLN A 46 -0.81 -3.47 -23.48
C GLN A 46 -0.24 -4.64 -24.27
N VAL A 47 0.33 -5.63 -23.60
CA VAL A 47 1.01 -6.76 -24.24
C VAL A 47 0.61 -8.05 -23.55
N ASP A 48 0.26 -9.05 -24.34
CA ASP A 48 -0.02 -10.41 -23.86
C ASP A 48 1.29 -11.18 -23.65
N GLY A 49 1.55 -11.57 -22.40
CA GLY A 49 2.73 -12.32 -22.00
C GLY A 49 2.85 -13.70 -22.64
N HIS A 50 1.73 -14.29 -23.10
CA HIS A 50 1.74 -15.60 -23.78
C HIS A 50 2.61 -15.60 -25.05
N ARG A 51 2.77 -14.46 -25.71
CA ARG A 51 3.67 -14.30 -26.89
C ARG A 51 5.14 -14.55 -26.56
N PHE A 52 5.52 -14.49 -25.28
CA PHE A 52 6.90 -14.64 -24.83
C PHE A 52 7.20 -16.00 -24.21
N ILE A 53 6.25 -16.95 -24.23
CA ILE A 53 6.45 -18.30 -23.68
C ILE A 53 7.67 -18.98 -24.32
N SER A 54 7.75 -18.99 -25.66
CA SER A 54 8.88 -19.58 -26.38
C SER A 54 10.22 -18.95 -25.96
N LYS A 55 10.24 -17.61 -25.81
CA LYS A 55 11.44 -16.90 -25.38
C LYS A 55 11.85 -17.25 -23.95
N ALA A 56 10.89 -17.36 -23.04
CA ALA A 56 11.16 -17.79 -21.68
C ALA A 56 11.73 -19.20 -21.60
N ILE A 57 11.23 -20.12 -22.44
CA ILE A 57 11.75 -21.49 -22.53
C ILE A 57 13.19 -21.51 -23.09
N GLU A 58 13.47 -20.72 -24.13
CA GLU A 58 14.85 -20.57 -24.67
C GLU A 58 15.84 -20.08 -23.59
N LEU A 59 15.38 -19.24 -22.65
CA LEU A 59 16.17 -18.73 -21.54
C LEU A 59 16.24 -19.69 -20.34
N GLY A 60 15.57 -20.85 -20.42
CA GLY A 60 15.67 -21.94 -19.46
C GLY A 60 14.52 -22.06 -18.49
N ALA A 61 13.34 -21.47 -18.80
CA ALA A 61 12.14 -21.74 -18.02
C ALA A 61 11.84 -23.24 -17.97
N LYS A 62 11.65 -23.79 -16.79
CA LYS A 62 11.27 -25.20 -16.55
C LYS A 62 9.78 -25.39 -16.41
N ALA A 63 9.05 -24.33 -16.08
CA ALA A 63 7.60 -24.33 -16.03
C ALA A 63 7.03 -23.02 -16.57
N VAL A 64 5.80 -23.08 -17.05
CA VAL A 64 5.03 -21.95 -17.56
C VAL A 64 3.66 -21.97 -16.91
N LEU A 65 3.25 -20.88 -16.29
CA LEU A 65 1.90 -20.62 -15.82
C LEU A 65 1.19 -19.73 -16.87
N CYS A 66 0.10 -20.19 -17.44
CA CYS A 66 -0.59 -19.53 -18.55
C CYS A 66 -2.11 -19.65 -18.46
N GLU A 67 -2.83 -18.80 -19.17
CA GLU A 67 -4.30 -18.91 -19.34
C GLU A 67 -4.63 -19.70 -20.60
N ASP A 68 -3.87 -19.44 -21.67
CA ASP A 68 -4.01 -20.12 -22.95
C ASP A 68 -2.85 -21.09 -23.15
N MET A 69 -3.15 -22.39 -23.26
CA MET A 69 -2.15 -23.42 -23.52
C MET A 69 -1.59 -23.23 -24.91
N PRO A 70 -0.26 -23.24 -25.13
CA PRO A 70 0.31 -23.18 -26.47
C PRO A 70 -0.03 -24.45 -27.28
N GLU A 71 -0.24 -24.30 -28.58
CA GLU A 71 -0.55 -25.42 -29.48
C GLU A 71 0.54 -26.50 -29.48
N ASN A 72 1.81 -26.07 -29.36
CA ASN A 72 2.96 -26.97 -29.29
C ASN A 72 3.65 -26.82 -27.94
N THR A 73 3.72 -27.92 -27.21
CA THR A 73 4.46 -28.00 -25.94
C THR A 73 5.88 -28.53 -26.21
N VAL A 74 6.85 -28.03 -25.40
CA VAL A 74 8.26 -28.44 -25.47
C VAL A 74 8.51 -29.52 -24.42
N GLU A 75 9.14 -30.65 -24.86
CA GLU A 75 9.50 -31.73 -23.96
C GLU A 75 10.43 -31.23 -22.82
N GLY A 76 10.17 -31.67 -21.59
CA GLY A 76 10.95 -31.26 -20.42
C GLY A 76 10.56 -29.92 -19.83
N VAL A 77 9.48 -29.27 -20.34
CA VAL A 77 8.85 -28.07 -19.76
C VAL A 77 7.46 -28.41 -19.26
N THR A 78 7.13 -27.98 -18.05
CA THR A 78 5.80 -28.19 -17.47
C THR A 78 4.92 -26.96 -17.70
N TYR A 79 3.73 -27.18 -18.23
CA TYR A 79 2.73 -26.13 -18.45
C TYR A 79 1.59 -26.29 -17.46
N VAL A 80 1.25 -25.19 -16.81
CA VAL A 80 0.15 -25.10 -15.86
C VAL A 80 -0.87 -24.10 -16.37
N GLN A 81 -2.04 -24.58 -16.75
CA GLN A 81 -3.13 -23.70 -17.18
C GLN A 81 -4.00 -23.31 -16.01
N VAL A 82 -4.37 -22.04 -15.95
CA VAL A 82 -5.27 -21.44 -14.95
C VAL A 82 -6.32 -20.57 -15.62
N ALA A 83 -7.41 -20.29 -14.93
CA ALA A 83 -8.44 -19.38 -15.43
C ALA A 83 -7.99 -17.92 -15.49
N SER A 84 -7.06 -17.51 -14.59
CA SER A 84 -6.51 -16.16 -14.49
C SER A 84 -5.09 -16.22 -13.92
N THR A 85 -4.10 -15.79 -14.68
CA THR A 85 -2.72 -15.66 -14.22
C THR A 85 -2.57 -14.53 -13.23
N GLU A 86 -3.41 -13.47 -13.33
CA GLU A 86 -3.45 -12.35 -12.41
C GLU A 86 -3.89 -12.78 -10.99
N ASP A 87 -4.88 -13.67 -10.88
CA ASP A 87 -5.30 -14.23 -9.60
C ASP A 87 -4.32 -15.29 -9.06
N ALA A 88 -3.54 -15.95 -9.92
CA ALA A 88 -2.66 -17.04 -9.55
C ALA A 88 -1.24 -16.58 -9.12
N VAL A 89 -0.69 -15.54 -9.72
CA VAL A 89 0.71 -15.12 -9.52
C VAL A 89 1.00 -14.76 -8.07
N GLY A 90 0.11 -14.01 -7.39
CA GLY A 90 0.27 -13.62 -5.99
C GLY A 90 0.38 -14.83 -5.05
N PRO A 91 -0.60 -15.74 -5.01
CA PRO A 91 -0.54 -16.96 -4.22
C PRO A 91 0.70 -17.82 -4.50
N VAL A 92 1.11 -17.94 -5.77
CA VAL A 92 2.31 -18.71 -6.17
C VAL A 92 3.58 -18.03 -5.63
N ALA A 93 3.72 -16.71 -5.79
CA ALA A 93 4.85 -15.95 -5.24
C ALA A 93 4.91 -16.02 -3.71
N THR A 94 3.75 -15.95 -3.03
CA THR A 94 3.65 -16.08 -1.57
C THR A 94 4.21 -17.42 -1.10
N LEU A 95 3.81 -18.52 -1.74
CA LEU A 95 4.31 -19.85 -1.38
C LEU A 95 5.81 -20.01 -1.70
N PHE A 96 6.28 -19.47 -2.84
CA PHE A 96 7.69 -19.54 -3.21
C PHE A 96 8.60 -18.89 -2.17
N HIS A 97 8.19 -17.75 -1.62
CA HIS A 97 8.90 -17.02 -0.57
C HIS A 97 8.58 -17.51 0.86
N GLY A 98 7.85 -18.63 1.00
CA GLY A 98 7.56 -19.28 2.28
C GLY A 98 6.57 -18.51 3.15
N ASP A 99 5.57 -17.89 2.51
CA ASP A 99 4.47 -17.13 3.12
C ASP A 99 4.95 -16.03 4.10
N PRO A 100 5.70 -15.02 3.61
CA PRO A 100 6.32 -14.03 4.48
C PRO A 100 5.29 -13.17 5.20
N SER A 101 4.14 -12.89 4.58
CA SER A 101 3.08 -12.06 5.18
C SER A 101 2.46 -12.68 6.43
N SER A 102 2.43 -14.00 6.55
CA SER A 102 1.94 -14.69 7.75
C SER A 102 2.88 -14.56 8.97
N LYS A 103 4.14 -14.19 8.73
CA LYS A 103 5.17 -14.04 9.76
C LYS A 103 5.32 -12.59 10.24
N LEU A 104 4.58 -11.66 9.65
CA LEU A 104 4.64 -10.22 9.88
C LEU A 104 3.26 -9.70 10.31
N LYS A 105 3.25 -8.64 11.08
CA LYS A 105 2.03 -7.84 11.29
C LYS A 105 1.92 -6.84 10.13
N LEU A 106 1.36 -7.30 9.01
CA LEU A 106 1.21 -6.53 7.79
C LEU A 106 -0.07 -5.68 7.85
N VAL A 107 0.07 -4.37 7.69
CA VAL A 107 -1.06 -3.41 7.66
C VAL A 107 -1.05 -2.64 6.35
N GLY A 108 -2.17 -2.70 5.63
CA GLY A 108 -2.36 -2.00 4.37
C GLY A 108 -3.12 -0.69 4.55
N VAL A 109 -2.70 0.36 3.86
CA VAL A 109 -3.36 1.67 3.86
C VAL A 109 -3.87 1.97 2.46
N THR A 110 -5.16 2.20 2.31
CA THR A 110 -5.76 2.61 1.03
C THR A 110 -6.60 3.88 1.19
N GLY A 111 -6.85 4.54 0.08
CA GLY A 111 -7.60 5.80 -0.03
C GLY A 111 -7.12 6.61 -1.22
N THR A 112 -7.70 7.78 -1.48
CA THR A 112 -7.18 8.71 -2.48
C THR A 112 -5.95 9.42 -1.93
N ASN A 113 -6.11 10.17 -0.86
CA ASN A 113 -5.07 10.96 -0.21
C ASN A 113 -4.70 10.37 1.17
N GLY A 114 -3.49 10.65 1.65
CA GLY A 114 -3.04 10.29 3.00
C GLY A 114 -2.36 8.92 3.14
N LYS A 115 -2.37 8.05 2.12
CA LYS A 115 -1.74 6.71 2.18
C LYS A 115 -0.28 6.77 2.62
N THR A 116 0.54 7.51 1.90
CA THR A 116 1.97 7.68 2.17
C THR A 116 2.20 8.24 3.57
N THR A 117 1.44 9.28 3.94
CA THR A 117 1.54 9.91 5.26
C THR A 117 1.25 8.90 6.36
N VAL A 118 0.12 8.19 6.29
CA VAL A 118 -0.29 7.23 7.32
C VAL A 118 0.69 6.06 7.42
N ALA A 119 1.06 5.45 6.29
CA ALA A 119 2.00 4.32 6.28
C ALA A 119 3.38 4.72 6.84
N THR A 120 3.92 5.88 6.42
CA THR A 120 5.22 6.37 6.91
C THR A 120 5.17 6.80 8.38
N LEU A 121 4.07 7.42 8.83
CA LEU A 121 3.92 7.77 10.25
C LEU A 121 3.82 6.53 11.13
N LEU A 122 3.13 5.47 10.70
CA LEU A 122 3.11 4.19 11.40
C LEU A 122 4.51 3.57 11.46
N TYR A 123 5.23 3.53 10.35
CA TYR A 123 6.61 3.07 10.33
C TYR A 123 7.50 3.86 11.30
N ASN A 124 7.46 5.19 11.26
CA ASN A 124 8.23 6.04 12.17
C ASN A 124 7.83 5.86 13.64
N MET A 125 6.52 5.75 13.92
CA MET A 125 6.00 5.54 15.27
C MET A 125 6.51 4.22 15.86
N PHE A 126 6.35 3.11 15.14
CA PHE A 126 6.74 1.80 15.64
C PHE A 126 8.26 1.67 15.78
N ARG A 127 9.05 2.31 14.91
CA ARG A 127 10.50 2.41 15.08
C ARG A 127 10.89 3.18 16.33
N LYS A 128 10.24 4.33 16.59
CA LYS A 128 10.46 5.09 17.83
C LYS A 128 10.04 4.32 19.09
N MET A 129 9.12 3.38 18.99
CA MET A 129 8.77 2.43 20.04
C MET A 129 9.76 1.27 20.19
N GLY A 130 10.83 1.23 19.39
CA GLY A 130 11.88 0.21 19.48
C GLY A 130 11.62 -1.09 18.71
N HIS A 131 10.63 -1.10 17.80
CA HIS A 131 10.35 -2.25 16.95
C HIS A 131 11.14 -2.22 15.65
N LYS A 132 11.40 -3.40 15.10
CA LYS A 132 11.90 -3.56 13.75
C LYS A 132 10.75 -3.51 12.74
N VAL A 133 10.83 -2.61 11.78
CA VAL A 133 9.69 -2.23 10.92
C VAL A 133 10.10 -2.14 9.47
N GLY A 134 9.24 -2.66 8.58
CA GLY A 134 9.31 -2.43 7.14
C GLY A 134 8.28 -1.40 6.67
N LEU A 135 8.60 -0.71 5.59
CA LEU A 135 7.70 0.21 4.89
C LEU A 135 7.71 -0.07 3.39
N LEU A 136 6.53 -0.13 2.78
CA LEU A 136 6.35 -0.18 1.33
C LEU A 136 5.50 1.01 0.90
N SER A 137 6.11 1.98 0.20
CA SER A 137 5.45 3.26 -0.10
C SER A 137 5.86 3.83 -1.45
N THR A 138 5.13 4.83 -1.92
CA THR A 138 5.35 5.52 -3.19
C THR A 138 6.74 6.15 -3.30
N VAL A 139 7.27 6.66 -2.19
CA VAL A 139 8.51 7.45 -2.20
C VAL A 139 9.74 6.55 -2.10
N CYS A 140 9.71 5.62 -1.16
CA CYS A 140 10.81 4.71 -0.90
C CYS A 140 10.31 3.53 -0.06
N ASN A 141 10.83 2.35 -0.33
CA ASN A 141 10.64 1.19 0.53
C ASN A 141 11.74 1.17 1.60
N TYR A 142 11.44 0.70 2.79
CA TYR A 142 12.42 0.58 3.87
C TYR A 142 12.38 -0.82 4.49
N ILE A 143 13.55 -1.40 4.69
CA ILE A 143 13.76 -2.58 5.55
C ILE A 143 14.62 -2.09 6.70
N GLU A 144 14.02 -1.83 7.87
CA GLU A 144 14.65 -1.10 8.95
C GLU A 144 15.16 0.27 8.44
N ASP A 145 16.49 0.50 8.45
CA ASP A 145 17.13 1.71 7.96
C ASP A 145 17.58 1.62 6.48
N GLU A 146 17.49 0.43 5.87
CA GLU A 146 17.87 0.23 4.48
C GLU A 146 16.81 0.84 3.56
N ALA A 147 17.17 1.90 2.85
CA ALA A 147 16.31 2.54 1.85
C ALA A 147 16.44 1.83 0.49
N ILE A 148 15.33 1.43 -0.08
CA ILE A 148 15.24 0.76 -1.38
C ILE A 148 14.37 1.63 -2.29
N PRO A 149 14.86 2.11 -3.44
CA PRO A 149 14.05 2.87 -4.39
C PRO A 149 12.77 2.13 -4.75
N ALA A 150 11.67 2.85 -4.85
CA ALA A 150 10.37 2.31 -5.23
C ALA A 150 10.04 2.70 -6.67
N ASP A 151 9.84 1.71 -7.54
CA ASP A 151 9.39 1.95 -8.92
C ASP A 151 7.87 2.15 -8.98
N HIS A 152 7.14 1.59 -8.03
CA HIS A 152 5.68 1.66 -7.91
C HIS A 152 5.24 1.86 -6.47
N THR A 153 4.09 2.52 -6.28
CA THR A 153 3.45 2.66 -4.95
C THR A 153 3.24 1.32 -4.25
N THR A 154 2.85 0.31 -5.03
CA THR A 154 2.72 -1.07 -4.58
C THR A 154 3.42 -1.93 -5.64
N PRO A 155 4.47 -2.67 -5.31
CA PRO A 155 5.21 -3.52 -6.23
C PRO A 155 4.35 -4.60 -6.90
N ASP A 156 4.88 -5.25 -7.92
CA ASP A 156 4.27 -6.47 -8.46
C ASP A 156 4.30 -7.62 -7.43
N PRO A 157 3.50 -8.68 -7.61
CA PRO A 157 3.36 -9.73 -6.60
C PRO A 157 4.66 -10.47 -6.27
N ILE A 158 5.59 -10.57 -7.21
CA ILE A 158 6.85 -11.29 -7.02
C ILE A 158 7.80 -10.42 -6.20
N GLU A 159 8.04 -9.18 -6.65
CA GLU A 159 8.86 -8.19 -5.94
C GLU A 159 8.31 -7.93 -4.52
N LEU A 160 6.98 -7.84 -4.39
CA LEU A 160 6.33 -7.61 -3.10
C LEU A 160 6.62 -8.75 -2.10
N ASN A 161 6.50 -10.01 -2.53
CA ASN A 161 6.80 -11.16 -1.68
C ASN A 161 8.32 -11.28 -1.40
N GLU A 162 9.18 -10.93 -2.35
CA GLU A 162 10.64 -10.87 -2.13
C GLU A 162 10.99 -9.83 -1.06
N LEU A 163 10.44 -8.62 -1.15
CA LEU A 163 10.65 -7.57 -0.13
C LEU A 163 10.15 -8.00 1.24
N LEU A 164 8.96 -8.60 1.32
CA LEU A 164 8.42 -9.12 2.59
C LEU A 164 9.29 -10.24 3.17
N ASP A 165 9.84 -11.15 2.35
CA ASP A 165 10.75 -12.19 2.80
C ASP A 165 12.08 -11.59 3.31
N ARG A 166 12.62 -10.57 2.65
CA ARG A 166 13.78 -9.81 3.14
C ARG A 166 13.49 -9.14 4.50
N MET A 167 12.28 -8.56 4.67
CA MET A 167 11.86 -7.98 5.95
C MET A 167 11.78 -9.02 7.06
N VAL A 168 11.24 -10.22 6.77
CA VAL A 168 11.25 -11.35 7.72
C VAL A 168 12.67 -11.73 8.11
N LYS A 169 13.58 -11.86 7.13
CA LYS A 169 15.00 -12.21 7.37
C LYS A 169 15.74 -11.13 8.16
N ALA A 170 15.39 -9.86 8.00
CA ALA A 170 15.91 -8.74 8.80
C ALA A 170 15.33 -8.71 10.23
N GLY A 171 14.31 -9.52 10.51
CA GLY A 171 13.65 -9.61 11.81
C GLY A 171 12.59 -8.54 12.03
N CYS A 172 12.03 -7.95 10.96
CA CYS A 172 10.89 -7.04 11.09
C CYS A 172 9.70 -7.75 11.74
N GLU A 173 9.03 -7.05 12.67
CA GLU A 173 7.81 -7.51 13.33
C GLU A 173 6.57 -6.93 12.64
N TYR A 174 6.67 -5.69 12.17
CA TYR A 174 5.59 -4.91 11.57
C TYR A 174 5.98 -4.46 10.18
N VAL A 175 5.00 -4.45 9.28
CA VAL A 175 5.15 -3.86 7.94
C VAL A 175 3.93 -3.00 7.64
N PHE A 176 4.18 -1.77 7.25
CA PHE A 176 3.15 -0.83 6.80
C PHE A 176 3.29 -0.60 5.31
N MET A 177 2.20 -0.73 4.56
CA MET A 177 2.26 -0.61 3.11
C MET A 177 1.10 0.19 2.53
N GLU A 178 1.39 0.91 1.47
CA GLU A 178 0.37 1.52 0.64
C GLU A 178 -0.26 0.48 -0.29
N CYS A 179 -1.61 0.42 -0.29
CA CYS A 179 -2.38 -0.40 -1.22
C CYS A 179 -3.07 0.53 -2.23
N SER A 180 -2.46 0.73 -3.42
CA SER A 180 -3.04 1.54 -4.47
C SER A 180 -4.27 0.86 -5.09
N SER A 181 -5.20 1.65 -5.66
CA SER A 181 -6.37 1.08 -6.33
C SER A 181 -6.00 0.24 -7.55
N HIS A 182 -4.92 0.61 -8.25
CA HIS A 182 -4.37 -0.18 -9.34
C HIS A 182 -3.87 -1.54 -8.85
N ALA A 183 -3.08 -1.54 -7.77
CA ALA A 183 -2.53 -2.77 -7.21
C ALA A 183 -3.63 -3.73 -6.72
N ILE A 184 -4.68 -3.19 -6.11
CA ILE A 184 -5.83 -4.00 -5.68
C ILE A 184 -6.58 -4.56 -6.89
N ALA A 185 -6.87 -3.72 -7.90
CA ALA A 185 -7.55 -4.13 -9.12
C ALA A 185 -6.74 -5.18 -9.91
N GLN A 186 -5.42 -5.00 -10.00
CA GLN A 186 -4.48 -5.91 -10.67
C GLN A 186 -4.01 -7.06 -9.79
N LYS A 187 -4.69 -7.35 -8.67
CA LYS A 187 -4.38 -8.47 -7.77
C LYS A 187 -2.93 -8.53 -7.26
N ARG A 188 -2.18 -7.42 -7.30
CA ARG A 188 -0.76 -7.40 -6.87
C ARG A 188 -0.58 -7.81 -5.40
N ILE A 189 -1.60 -7.59 -4.57
CA ILE A 189 -1.63 -7.99 -3.15
C ILE A 189 -2.30 -9.35 -2.92
N GLY A 190 -2.59 -10.09 -3.99
CA GLY A 190 -3.18 -11.43 -3.92
C GLY A 190 -2.28 -12.40 -3.15
N GLY A 191 -2.89 -13.26 -2.35
CA GLY A 191 -2.15 -14.26 -1.54
C GLY A 191 -1.57 -13.72 -0.22
N LEU A 192 -1.51 -12.40 0.00
CA LEU A 192 -0.99 -11.83 1.24
C LEU A 192 -2.00 -11.91 2.38
N LYS A 193 -1.50 -12.18 3.58
CA LYS A 193 -2.27 -12.15 4.83
C LYS A 193 -2.07 -10.81 5.54
N PHE A 194 -3.11 -9.96 5.55
CA PHE A 194 -3.10 -8.71 6.28
C PHE A 194 -3.59 -8.89 7.72
N THR A 195 -2.87 -8.28 8.67
CA THR A 195 -3.29 -8.13 10.06
C THR A 195 -4.30 -7.00 10.21
N GLY A 196 -4.24 -5.98 9.32
CA GLY A 196 -5.18 -4.87 9.34
C GLY A 196 -5.20 -4.07 8.04
N GLY A 197 -6.28 -3.31 7.88
CA GLY A 197 -6.48 -2.41 6.77
C GLY A 197 -7.04 -1.05 7.22
N LEU A 198 -6.54 0.04 6.61
CA LEU A 198 -6.96 1.40 6.91
C LEU A 198 -7.52 2.07 5.64
N PHE A 199 -8.65 2.74 5.79
CA PHE A 199 -9.23 3.60 4.78
C PHE A 199 -9.12 5.06 5.19
N THR A 200 -8.50 5.90 4.35
CA THR A 200 -8.33 7.33 4.63
C THR A 200 -9.47 8.17 4.08
N ASN A 201 -9.66 8.20 2.76
CA ASN A 201 -10.71 8.96 2.08
C ASN A 201 -10.90 8.51 0.62
N LEU A 202 -11.97 8.97 -0.02
CA LEU A 202 -12.24 8.72 -1.44
C LEU A 202 -12.72 9.99 -2.14
N THR A 203 -11.85 10.58 -2.96
CA THR A 203 -12.17 11.68 -3.86
C THR A 203 -11.94 11.27 -5.32
N ARG A 204 -12.26 12.11 -6.29
CA ARG A 204 -12.11 11.77 -7.71
C ARG A 204 -10.62 11.71 -8.08
N ASP A 205 -10.20 10.54 -8.54
CA ASP A 205 -8.84 10.27 -9.02
C ASP A 205 -8.83 9.01 -9.90
N HIS A 206 -7.81 8.81 -10.72
CA HIS A 206 -7.57 7.60 -11.52
C HIS A 206 -8.76 7.14 -12.39
N LEU A 207 -9.60 8.07 -12.87
CA LEU A 207 -10.76 7.72 -13.71
C LEU A 207 -10.35 7.35 -15.15
N ASP A 208 -9.15 7.71 -15.57
CA ASP A 208 -8.50 7.23 -16.79
C ASP A 208 -8.37 5.70 -16.81
N TYR A 209 -7.98 5.10 -15.68
CA TYR A 209 -7.86 3.66 -15.48
C TYR A 209 -9.20 3.00 -15.11
N HIS A 210 -9.83 3.46 -14.03
CA HIS A 210 -11.05 2.82 -13.48
C HIS A 210 -12.33 3.12 -14.27
N LYS A 211 -12.32 4.08 -15.20
CA LYS A 211 -13.43 4.56 -16.04
C LYS A 211 -14.56 5.24 -15.29
N THR A 212 -14.97 4.71 -14.13
CA THR A 212 -16.05 5.27 -13.31
C THR A 212 -15.61 5.41 -11.85
N PHE A 213 -16.23 6.37 -11.14
CA PHE A 213 -16.02 6.52 -9.70
C PHE A 213 -16.44 5.27 -8.91
N GLU A 214 -17.46 4.58 -9.39
CA GLU A 214 -17.94 3.35 -8.79
C GLU A 214 -16.91 2.22 -8.88
N ASN A 215 -16.31 2.01 -10.05
CA ASN A 215 -15.24 1.03 -10.22
C ASN A 215 -14.04 1.37 -9.34
N TYR A 216 -13.66 2.64 -9.26
CA TYR A 216 -12.58 3.12 -8.39
C TYR A 216 -12.86 2.83 -6.92
N ARG A 217 -14.10 3.14 -6.46
CA ARG A 217 -14.55 2.80 -5.10
C ARG A 217 -14.52 1.29 -4.86
N ASN A 218 -15.09 0.51 -5.78
CA ASN A 218 -15.18 -0.94 -5.65
C ASN A 218 -13.81 -1.62 -5.67
N ALA A 219 -12.85 -1.10 -6.44
CA ALA A 219 -11.47 -1.56 -6.41
C ALA A 219 -10.87 -1.45 -4.99
N LYS A 220 -11.01 -0.28 -4.33
CA LYS A 220 -10.53 -0.12 -2.95
C LYS A 220 -11.32 -0.95 -1.94
N LYS A 221 -12.64 -1.06 -2.12
CA LYS A 221 -13.52 -1.88 -1.28
C LYS A 221 -13.10 -3.35 -1.27
N ALA A 222 -12.66 -3.89 -2.42
CA ALA A 222 -12.21 -5.27 -2.54
C ALA A 222 -11.07 -5.63 -1.58
N PHE A 223 -10.23 -4.67 -1.20
CA PHE A 223 -9.20 -4.87 -0.17
C PHE A 223 -9.82 -5.23 1.18
N PHE A 224 -10.86 -4.50 1.63
CA PHE A 224 -11.54 -4.76 2.90
C PHE A 224 -12.39 -6.03 2.86
N ASP A 225 -13.02 -6.31 1.72
CA ASP A 225 -13.80 -7.54 1.52
C ASP A 225 -12.92 -8.80 1.60
N GLY A 226 -11.62 -8.66 1.27
CA GLY A 226 -10.60 -9.71 1.33
C GLY A 226 -9.93 -9.88 2.70
N LEU A 227 -10.14 -9.00 3.67
CA LEU A 227 -9.49 -9.10 4.98
C LEU A 227 -9.99 -10.35 5.73
N PRO A 228 -9.08 -11.12 6.35
CA PRO A 228 -9.46 -12.28 7.14
C PRO A 228 -10.21 -11.88 8.43
N LYS A 229 -10.94 -12.80 9.00
CA LYS A 229 -11.78 -12.57 10.19
C LYS A 229 -10.97 -12.14 11.43
N ASP A 230 -9.74 -12.58 11.52
CA ASP A 230 -8.79 -12.27 12.61
C ASP A 230 -8.04 -10.95 12.42
N ALA A 231 -8.29 -10.24 11.30
CA ALA A 231 -7.77 -8.91 11.05
C ALA A 231 -8.64 -7.80 11.66
N PHE A 232 -8.16 -6.55 11.53
CA PHE A 232 -8.96 -5.36 11.80
C PHE A 232 -9.12 -4.48 10.55
N ALA A 233 -10.18 -3.72 10.50
CA ALA A 233 -10.44 -2.71 9.50
C ALA A 233 -10.74 -1.38 10.19
N ILE A 234 -9.99 -0.32 9.86
CA ILE A 234 -10.24 1.03 10.38
C ILE A 234 -10.69 1.90 9.24
N THR A 235 -11.86 2.54 9.40
CA THR A 235 -12.46 3.37 8.35
C THR A 235 -12.76 4.77 8.83
N ASN A 236 -12.60 5.74 7.94
CA ASN A 236 -12.92 7.14 8.17
C ASN A 236 -14.43 7.38 8.12
N ALA A 237 -15.05 7.66 9.26
CA ALA A 237 -16.47 7.95 9.34
C ALA A 237 -16.85 9.36 8.82
N ASP A 238 -15.87 10.26 8.66
CA ASP A 238 -16.09 11.58 8.06
C ASP A 238 -16.20 11.52 6.52
N ASP A 239 -15.74 10.43 5.89
CA ASP A 239 -15.91 10.18 4.46
C ASP A 239 -17.23 9.43 4.20
N LYS A 240 -18.03 9.95 3.26
CA LYS A 240 -19.31 9.34 2.88
C LYS A 240 -19.22 7.89 2.37
N ASN A 241 -18.04 7.49 1.88
CA ASN A 241 -17.77 6.12 1.45
C ASN A 241 -17.16 5.25 2.55
N GLY A 242 -16.84 5.82 3.72
CA GLY A 242 -16.15 5.11 4.80
C GLY A 242 -16.86 3.82 5.19
N MET A 243 -18.17 3.89 5.49
CA MET A 243 -18.94 2.70 5.84
C MET A 243 -19.18 1.76 4.65
N VAL A 244 -19.22 2.29 3.41
CA VAL A 244 -19.32 1.46 2.20
C VAL A 244 -18.08 0.59 2.02
N MET A 245 -16.89 1.10 2.34
CA MET A 245 -15.63 0.33 2.23
C MET A 245 -15.67 -0.94 3.07
N VAL A 246 -16.26 -0.90 4.24
CA VAL A 246 -16.25 -2.01 5.20
C VAL A 246 -17.56 -2.81 5.25
N GLN A 247 -18.50 -2.53 4.36
CA GLN A 247 -19.86 -3.10 4.37
C GLN A 247 -19.86 -4.64 4.36
N ASN A 248 -18.96 -5.29 3.63
CA ASN A 248 -18.84 -6.74 3.53
C ASN A 248 -17.58 -7.28 4.24
N CYS A 249 -16.88 -6.43 4.99
CA CYS A 249 -15.67 -6.80 5.69
C CYS A 249 -15.98 -7.80 6.82
N LYS A 250 -15.17 -8.86 6.90
CA LYS A 250 -15.31 -9.90 7.93
C LYS A 250 -14.45 -9.63 9.16
N ALA A 251 -13.51 -8.69 9.05
CA ALA A 251 -12.59 -8.30 10.11
C ALA A 251 -13.31 -7.49 11.20
N THR A 252 -12.63 -7.27 12.32
CA THR A 252 -13.10 -6.33 13.36
C THR A 252 -13.09 -4.92 12.84
N ILE A 253 -14.26 -4.28 12.69
CA ILE A 253 -14.40 -2.94 12.16
C ILE A 253 -14.29 -1.92 13.30
N LYS A 254 -13.48 -0.88 13.08
CA LYS A 254 -13.36 0.31 13.90
C LYS A 254 -13.47 1.56 13.04
N THR A 255 -14.05 2.60 13.61
CA THR A 255 -14.25 3.89 12.94
C THR A 255 -13.40 4.97 13.58
N TYR A 256 -13.00 5.96 12.79
CA TYR A 256 -12.42 7.18 13.33
C TYR A 256 -13.08 8.42 12.72
N SER A 257 -13.13 9.52 13.51
CA SER A 257 -13.76 10.76 13.09
C SER A 257 -13.21 11.97 13.85
N THR A 258 -13.15 13.09 13.15
CA THR A 258 -12.89 14.42 13.74
C THR A 258 -14.18 15.24 13.92
N ARG A 259 -15.34 14.71 13.47
CA ARG A 259 -16.63 15.45 13.41
C ARG A 259 -17.77 14.75 14.11
N THR A 260 -17.80 13.44 14.06
CA THR A 260 -18.95 12.63 14.55
C THR A 260 -18.52 11.62 15.60
N MET A 261 -19.49 10.88 16.17
CA MET A 261 -19.19 9.78 17.08
C MET A 261 -18.51 8.64 16.32
N ALA A 262 -17.41 8.15 16.86
CA ALA A 262 -16.63 7.06 16.31
C ALA A 262 -15.89 6.32 17.44
N ASP A 263 -15.27 5.17 17.13
CA ASP A 263 -14.45 4.42 18.08
C ASP A 263 -13.20 5.21 18.51
N PHE A 264 -12.58 5.93 17.56
CA PHE A 264 -11.46 6.83 17.81
C PHE A 264 -11.83 8.26 17.41
N ARG A 265 -11.60 9.22 18.26
CA ARG A 265 -11.98 10.61 18.03
C ARG A 265 -10.85 11.58 18.33
N ALA A 266 -10.80 12.64 17.55
CA ALA A 266 -9.95 13.76 17.85
C ALA A 266 -10.67 15.08 17.56
N ARG A 267 -10.34 16.13 18.33
CA ARG A 267 -10.71 17.51 18.01
C ARG A 267 -9.49 18.42 18.13
N ILE A 268 -9.47 19.46 17.33
CA ILE A 268 -8.46 20.50 17.40
C ILE A 268 -8.85 21.45 18.54
N ILE A 269 -7.95 21.63 19.50
CA ILE A 269 -8.07 22.64 20.56
C ILE A 269 -7.50 23.96 20.05
N GLU A 270 -6.25 23.91 19.54
CA GLU A 270 -5.54 25.06 19.00
C GLU A 270 -4.74 24.68 17.77
N CYS A 271 -4.54 25.65 16.86
CA CYS A 271 -3.74 25.47 15.65
C CYS A 271 -2.78 26.64 15.49
N HIS A 272 -1.48 26.34 15.40
CA HIS A 272 -0.39 27.28 15.22
C HIS A 272 0.52 26.85 14.08
N PHE A 273 1.44 27.73 13.65
CA PHE A 273 2.42 27.42 12.62
C PHE A 273 3.40 26.32 13.02
N GLU A 274 3.61 26.18 14.33
CA GLU A 274 4.50 25.18 14.93
C GLU A 274 3.84 23.81 15.07
N GLY A 275 2.51 23.73 15.01
CA GLY A 275 1.75 22.52 15.17
C GLY A 275 0.35 22.74 15.74
N MET A 276 -0.25 21.69 16.19
CA MET A 276 -1.61 21.70 16.75
C MET A 276 -1.64 21.09 18.15
N TYR A 277 -2.55 21.62 18.98
CA TYR A 277 -3.00 20.95 20.19
C TYR A 277 -4.30 20.23 19.91
N LEU A 278 -4.30 18.94 20.17
CA LEU A 278 -5.41 18.05 19.90
C LEU A 278 -5.90 17.40 21.19
N GLU A 279 -7.19 17.13 21.27
CA GLU A 279 -7.73 16.13 22.20
C GLU A 279 -7.97 14.85 21.39
N VAL A 280 -7.37 13.74 21.80
CA VAL A 280 -7.53 12.41 21.20
C VAL A 280 -8.07 11.47 22.26
N ASP A 281 -9.29 10.97 22.09
CA ASP A 281 -10.01 10.10 23.03
C ASP A 281 -9.95 10.58 24.50
N GLY A 282 -10.10 11.91 24.70
CA GLY A 282 -10.10 12.54 26.02
C GLY A 282 -8.72 12.90 26.57
N HIS A 283 -7.64 12.67 25.81
CA HIS A 283 -6.27 13.03 26.18
C HIS A 283 -5.75 14.20 25.33
N GLU A 284 -5.14 15.18 25.95
CA GLU A 284 -4.52 16.29 25.24
C GLU A 284 -3.12 15.94 24.75
N VAL A 285 -2.80 16.28 23.50
CA VAL A 285 -1.50 16.05 22.89
C VAL A 285 -1.11 17.18 21.94
N GLY A 286 0.11 17.70 22.08
CA GLY A 286 0.70 18.62 21.10
C GLY A 286 1.36 17.83 19.97
N VAL A 287 1.10 18.20 18.71
CA VAL A 287 1.66 17.54 17.53
C VAL A 287 2.30 18.56 16.58
N GLN A 288 3.40 18.16 15.92
CA GLN A 288 4.17 19.01 15.00
C GLN A 288 3.62 18.95 13.56
N PHE A 289 2.30 19.04 13.43
CA PHE A 289 1.59 18.99 12.16
C PHE A 289 0.63 20.16 12.04
N ILE A 290 0.36 20.60 10.81
CA ILE A 290 -0.66 21.59 10.47
C ILE A 290 -1.67 20.98 9.50
N GLY A 291 -2.86 21.59 9.44
CA GLY A 291 -3.94 21.18 8.56
C GLY A 291 -4.85 20.08 9.13
N LYS A 292 -6.14 20.31 9.04
CA LYS A 292 -7.21 19.43 9.57
C LYS A 292 -7.13 17.99 9.03
N PHE A 293 -6.71 17.83 7.76
CA PHE A 293 -6.55 16.50 7.16
C PHE A 293 -5.43 15.69 7.83
N ASN A 294 -4.41 16.34 8.41
CA ASN A 294 -3.39 15.64 9.18
C ASN A 294 -3.89 15.16 10.54
N VAL A 295 -4.90 15.81 11.12
CA VAL A 295 -5.56 15.26 12.33
C VAL A 295 -6.24 13.94 12.00
N SER A 296 -6.91 13.86 10.86
CA SER A 296 -7.53 12.62 10.37
C SER A 296 -6.47 11.53 10.10
N ASN A 297 -5.32 11.87 9.49
CA ASN A 297 -4.20 10.95 9.29
C ASN A 297 -3.62 10.46 10.61
N LEU A 298 -3.37 11.36 11.58
CA LEU A 298 -2.85 11.02 12.90
C LEU A 298 -3.82 10.14 13.68
N LEU A 299 -5.12 10.39 13.54
CA LEU A 299 -6.14 9.57 14.20
C LEU A 299 -6.22 8.16 13.61
N ALA A 300 -6.03 8.00 12.29
CA ALA A 300 -5.89 6.69 11.66
C ALA A 300 -4.63 5.95 12.17
N VAL A 301 -3.51 6.67 12.34
CA VAL A 301 -2.25 6.14 12.91
C VAL A 301 -2.47 5.70 14.36
N TYR A 302 -3.10 6.54 15.18
CA TYR A 302 -3.45 6.23 16.56
C TYR A 302 -4.31 4.97 16.65
N GLY A 303 -5.42 4.92 15.90
CA GLY A 303 -6.32 3.78 15.90
C GLY A 303 -5.63 2.48 15.48
N ALA A 304 -4.76 2.53 14.46
CA ALA A 304 -3.98 1.37 14.03
C ALA A 304 -3.01 0.88 15.12
N ALA A 305 -2.33 1.80 15.82
CA ALA A 305 -1.44 1.45 16.91
C ALA A 305 -2.18 0.79 18.07
N ILE A 306 -3.37 1.30 18.42
CA ILE A 306 -4.24 0.70 19.46
C ILE A 306 -4.68 -0.71 19.03
N MET A 307 -5.11 -0.89 17.76
CA MET A 307 -5.52 -2.21 17.26
C MET A 307 -4.36 -3.19 17.16
N LEU A 308 -3.12 -2.70 17.07
CA LEU A 308 -1.89 -3.51 17.16
C LEU A 308 -1.42 -3.74 18.61
N GLY A 309 -2.24 -3.36 19.61
CA GLY A 309 -2.02 -3.65 21.01
C GLY A 309 -1.10 -2.67 21.74
N LYS A 310 -0.91 -1.46 21.19
CA LYS A 310 -0.15 -0.40 21.91
C LYS A 310 -1.04 0.33 22.90
N LYS A 311 -0.46 0.80 24.00
CA LYS A 311 -1.18 1.57 25.01
C LYS A 311 -1.40 3.01 24.54
N PRO A 312 -2.57 3.61 24.81
CA PRO A 312 -2.88 4.98 24.39
C PRO A 312 -1.81 5.99 24.79
N GLU A 313 -1.33 5.92 26.03
CA GLU A 313 -0.35 6.86 26.58
C GLU A 313 0.97 6.79 25.80
N ASP A 314 1.47 5.58 25.53
CA ASP A 314 2.72 5.37 24.76
C ASP A 314 2.58 5.88 23.32
N VAL A 315 1.40 5.65 22.70
CA VAL A 315 1.11 6.14 21.35
C VAL A 315 1.10 7.65 21.29
N LEU A 316 0.45 8.32 22.25
CA LEU A 316 0.34 9.77 22.29
C LEU A 316 1.71 10.44 22.57
N VAL A 317 2.52 9.87 23.47
CA VAL A 317 3.89 10.34 23.72
C VAL A 317 4.72 10.28 22.43
N VAL A 318 4.69 9.16 21.70
CA VAL A 318 5.45 9.05 20.45
C VAL A 318 4.86 9.94 19.37
N MET A 319 3.53 10.05 19.27
CA MET A 319 2.84 10.91 18.30
C MET A 319 3.28 12.38 18.43
N SER A 320 3.48 12.89 19.65
CA SER A 320 3.94 14.28 19.88
C SER A 320 5.34 14.54 19.30
N THR A 321 6.13 13.51 19.08
CA THR A 321 7.50 13.59 18.55
C THR A 321 7.61 13.32 17.04
N LEU A 322 6.52 12.93 16.40
CA LEU A 322 6.50 12.70 14.96
C LEU A 322 6.60 14.02 14.20
N LYS A 323 7.25 13.95 13.03
CA LYS A 323 7.38 15.08 12.12
C LYS A 323 6.63 14.78 10.81
N SER A 324 6.35 15.83 10.04
CA SER A 324 5.80 15.69 8.70
C SER A 324 6.66 14.76 7.84
N VAL A 325 5.99 14.00 7.00
CA VAL A 325 6.64 13.13 6.02
C VAL A 325 7.20 13.99 4.89
N SER A 326 8.39 13.63 4.39
CA SER A 326 9.03 14.39 3.31
C SER A 326 8.11 14.51 2.10
N GLY A 327 7.99 15.75 1.58
CA GLY A 327 7.08 16.08 0.50
C GLY A 327 5.58 16.01 0.84
N ARG A 328 5.20 16.00 2.14
CA ARG A 328 3.81 15.99 2.63
C ARG A 328 3.59 17.10 3.64
N LEU A 329 3.18 18.28 3.14
CA LEU A 329 3.05 19.52 3.91
C LEU A 329 4.29 19.75 4.78
N GLU A 330 5.46 19.58 4.18
CA GLU A 330 6.76 19.66 4.85
C GLU A 330 7.21 21.12 4.94
N PRO A 331 7.25 21.70 6.16
CA PRO A 331 7.69 23.07 6.34
C PRO A 331 9.22 23.16 6.43
N ILE A 332 9.82 24.01 5.61
CA ILE A 332 11.23 24.39 5.67
C ILE A 332 11.30 25.87 6.02
N ARG A 333 11.90 26.21 7.15
CA ARG A 333 11.98 27.58 7.63
C ARG A 333 13.35 28.18 7.41
N SER A 334 13.39 29.41 6.87
CA SER A 334 14.59 30.21 6.82
C SER A 334 14.78 30.99 8.12
N ALA A 335 16.02 31.41 8.38
CA ALA A 335 16.35 32.33 9.50
C ALA A 335 15.67 33.70 9.37
N GLU A 336 15.25 34.08 8.16
CA GLU A 336 14.63 35.38 7.84
C GLU A 336 13.10 35.36 8.00
N GLY A 337 12.51 34.26 8.50
CA GLY A 337 11.08 34.16 8.73
C GLY A 337 10.25 33.74 7.52
N VAL A 338 10.88 33.34 6.42
CA VAL A 338 10.22 32.75 5.28
C VAL A 338 10.02 31.24 5.53
N THR A 339 8.83 30.74 5.26
CA THR A 339 8.54 29.29 5.32
C THR A 339 8.23 28.78 3.92
N ALA A 340 9.03 27.87 3.42
CA ALA A 340 8.70 27.06 2.24
C ALA A 340 7.94 25.81 2.67
N ILE A 341 6.86 25.47 1.95
CA ILE A 341 6.10 24.24 2.20
C ILE A 341 6.20 23.38 0.96
N ILE A 342 6.69 22.16 1.14
CA ILE A 342 6.80 21.16 0.05
C ILE A 342 5.66 20.17 0.20
N ASP A 343 4.87 20.01 -0.89
CA ASP A 343 3.79 19.02 -0.93
C ASP A 343 3.67 18.36 -2.30
N TYR A 344 3.24 17.11 -2.30
CA TYR A 344 3.01 16.29 -3.49
C TYR A 344 1.59 16.44 -4.05
N ALA A 345 0.82 17.42 -3.61
CA ALA A 345 -0.56 17.66 -4.06
C ALA A 345 -0.59 17.88 -5.58
N HIS A 346 -1.31 17.02 -6.29
CA HIS A 346 -1.43 17.04 -7.76
C HIS A 346 -2.89 16.87 -8.23
N THR A 347 -3.83 16.68 -7.31
CA THR A 347 -5.27 16.70 -7.60
C THR A 347 -5.88 18.01 -7.12
N PRO A 348 -6.98 18.49 -7.72
CA PRO A 348 -7.66 19.71 -7.27
C PRO A 348 -8.00 19.68 -5.78
N ASP A 349 -8.56 18.60 -5.29
CA ASP A 349 -8.93 18.41 -3.88
C ASP A 349 -7.71 18.47 -2.95
N ALA A 350 -6.60 17.81 -3.32
CA ALA A 350 -5.39 17.84 -2.51
C ALA A 350 -4.78 19.26 -2.46
N LEU A 351 -4.76 19.97 -3.58
CA LEU A 351 -4.24 21.34 -3.66
C LEU A 351 -5.09 22.31 -2.83
N GLU A 352 -6.41 22.21 -2.91
CA GLU A 352 -7.34 22.99 -2.11
C GLU A 352 -7.13 22.76 -0.61
N ASN A 353 -7.00 21.50 -0.18
CA ASN A 353 -6.75 21.15 1.21
C ASN A 353 -5.43 21.72 1.74
N VAL A 354 -4.34 21.66 0.95
CA VAL A 354 -3.03 22.21 1.33
C VAL A 354 -3.09 23.73 1.44
N LEU A 355 -3.63 24.41 0.44
CA LEU A 355 -3.73 25.87 0.44
C LEU A 355 -4.65 26.37 1.56
N SER A 356 -5.77 25.70 1.79
CA SER A 356 -6.69 26.02 2.90
C SER A 356 -6.01 25.88 4.25
N ALA A 357 -5.23 24.79 4.47
CA ALA A 357 -4.47 24.61 5.71
C ALA A 357 -3.46 25.73 5.94
N ILE A 358 -2.76 26.17 4.89
CA ILE A 358 -1.80 27.28 4.95
C ILE A 358 -2.51 28.60 5.31
N HIS A 359 -3.65 28.89 4.65
CA HIS A 359 -4.43 30.10 4.91
C HIS A 359 -5.04 30.13 6.32
N GLU A 360 -5.51 28.99 6.84
CA GLU A 360 -6.01 28.88 8.21
C GLU A 360 -4.92 29.27 9.24
N VAL A 361 -3.71 28.76 9.07
CA VAL A 361 -2.59 29.04 9.98
C VAL A 361 -2.13 30.48 9.85
N LEU A 362 -2.10 31.06 8.65
CA LEU A 362 -1.74 32.47 8.42
C LEU A 362 -2.74 33.43 9.05
N ASN A 363 -4.01 33.03 9.17
CA ASN A 363 -5.09 33.86 9.75
C ASN A 363 -5.08 35.30 9.20
N GLY A 364 -4.96 35.45 7.90
CA GLY A 364 -4.92 36.74 7.21
C GLY A 364 -3.59 37.50 7.33
N LYS A 365 -2.58 36.92 8.00
CA LYS A 365 -1.25 37.54 8.12
C LYS A 365 -0.28 36.94 7.10
N GLY A 366 0.45 37.80 6.40
CA GLY A 366 1.46 37.38 5.43
C GLY A 366 0.94 37.16 4.01
N ARG A 367 1.80 36.65 3.16
CA ARG A 367 1.55 36.42 1.74
C ARG A 367 1.90 34.99 1.35
N VAL A 368 1.01 34.32 0.62
CA VAL A 368 1.27 32.99 0.02
C VAL A 368 1.72 33.16 -1.43
N ILE A 369 2.81 32.54 -1.80
CA ILE A 369 3.27 32.39 -3.18
C ILE A 369 3.21 30.90 -3.51
N THR A 370 2.35 30.53 -4.46
CA THR A 370 2.21 29.14 -4.88
C THR A 370 3.01 28.91 -6.15
N VAL A 371 3.89 27.89 -6.10
CA VAL A 371 4.62 27.40 -7.27
C VAL A 371 4.09 26.00 -7.59
N CYS A 372 3.44 25.87 -8.74
CA CYS A 372 2.90 24.59 -9.23
C CYS A 372 3.64 24.16 -10.49
N GLY A 373 4.15 22.93 -10.48
CA GLY A 373 4.68 22.24 -11.66
C GLY A 373 3.95 20.92 -11.81
N LEU A 374 2.87 20.89 -12.57
CA LEU A 374 2.08 19.68 -12.81
C LEU A 374 2.37 19.14 -14.19
N SER A 375 3.23 18.10 -14.28
CA SER A 375 3.29 17.24 -15.44
C SER A 375 2.77 15.87 -15.06
N LEU A 376 1.49 15.62 -15.29
CA LEU A 376 0.82 14.32 -15.03
C LEU A 376 1.43 13.18 -15.85
N ILE A 377 2.19 13.47 -16.91
CA ILE A 377 2.89 12.50 -17.76
C ILE A 377 3.98 11.74 -16.96
N HIS A 378 4.52 12.35 -15.90
CA HIS A 378 5.63 11.78 -15.12
C HIS A 378 5.27 11.40 -13.68
N ILE A 379 4.04 11.69 -13.25
CA ILE A 379 3.59 11.53 -11.86
C ILE A 379 2.55 10.40 -11.72
N SER A 380 1.81 10.08 -12.77
CA SER A 380 0.96 8.87 -12.77
C SER A 380 1.84 7.64 -12.91
N GLU A 381 1.54 6.58 -12.14
CA GLU A 381 2.13 5.26 -12.37
C GLU A 381 2.05 4.99 -13.88
N PRO A 382 3.18 4.69 -14.54
CA PRO A 382 3.11 4.33 -15.94
C PRO A 382 2.21 3.10 -16.05
N THR A 383 1.12 3.25 -16.76
CA THR A 383 0.29 2.12 -17.20
C THR A 383 1.15 1.30 -18.15
N ARG A 384 2.00 0.45 -17.62
CA ARG A 384 2.76 -0.56 -18.36
C ARG A 384 2.08 -1.88 -18.30
#